data_5609a177e9a2f9b08c6bf36002dda617
#
_entry.id   5609a177e9a2f9b08c6bf36002dda617
#
_cell.length_a   1.000
_cell.length_b   1.000
_cell.length_c   1.000
_cell.angle_alpha   90.00
_cell.angle_beta   90.00
_cell.angle_gamma   90.00
#
_symmetry.space_group_name_H-M   'P 1'
#
loop_
_entity.id
_entity.type
_entity.pdbx_description
1 polymer ?
#
loop_
_entity_poly.entity_id
_entity_poly.type
_entity_poly.pdbx_seq_one_letter_code
_entity_poly.pdbx_strand_id
1 'polypeptide(L)'
;MTFEKLEKNLMDVVLEEQAKLGFRREKIRLYYPLSTLNHLLGTQDTAEQMEVTLAGQPESMTIKLGKLAVSRKEDRFCLCIPEEGSAYVHEHFAEKGFIYELIRLIGQHDCKMEDIRQLFLRYSENIYVEAMRGEDFDVMIRFPEEMGDPYCYCFRDEGCHVIYHRFLLEDYADLMKA
;
A
#
# COMPACT_ATOMS: atom_id res chain seq x y z
N MET A 1 -14.99 -0.24 -14.54
CA MET A 1 -14.50 -1.02 -13.40
C MET A 1 -13.24 -1.76 -13.85
N THR A 2 -12.11 -1.53 -13.22
CA THR A 2 -10.88 -2.28 -13.50
C THR A 2 -10.29 -2.78 -12.21
N PHE A 3 -9.88 -4.05 -12.16
CA PHE A 3 -9.22 -4.63 -11.01
C PHE A 3 -7.73 -4.26 -10.90
N GLU A 4 -7.18 -3.56 -11.88
CA GLU A 4 -5.75 -3.24 -11.96
C GLU A 4 -5.22 -2.46 -10.75
N LYS A 5 -5.97 -1.44 -10.31
CA LYS A 5 -5.58 -0.65 -9.12
C LYS A 5 -5.66 -1.48 -7.84
N LEU A 6 -6.68 -2.33 -7.70
CA LEU A 6 -6.81 -3.22 -6.56
C LEU A 6 -5.69 -4.27 -6.57
N GLU A 7 -5.42 -4.91 -7.71
CA GLU A 7 -4.33 -5.87 -7.86
C GLU A 7 -2.99 -5.26 -7.46
N LYS A 8 -2.66 -4.08 -8.01
CA LYS A 8 -1.44 -3.35 -7.67
C LYS A 8 -1.36 -3.05 -6.17
N ASN A 9 -2.43 -2.52 -5.59
CA ASN A 9 -2.48 -2.20 -4.17
C ASN A 9 -2.23 -3.44 -3.29
N LEU A 10 -2.89 -4.55 -3.59
CA LEU A 10 -2.71 -5.81 -2.85
C LEU A 10 -1.27 -6.32 -2.95
N MET A 11 -0.66 -6.29 -4.14
CA MET A 11 0.73 -6.70 -4.34
C MET A 11 1.69 -5.79 -3.58
N ASP A 12 1.50 -4.48 -3.62
CA ASP A 12 2.32 -3.49 -2.91
C ASP A 12 2.25 -3.68 -1.39
N VAL A 13 1.06 -3.97 -0.84
CA VAL A 13 0.90 -4.22 0.60
C VAL A 13 1.57 -5.53 1.02
N VAL A 14 1.42 -6.59 0.23
CA VAL A 14 2.10 -7.86 0.48
C VAL A 14 3.62 -7.70 0.44
N LEU A 15 4.13 -6.97 -0.56
CA LEU A 15 5.57 -6.70 -0.70
C LEU A 15 6.11 -5.91 0.48
N GLU A 16 5.38 -4.90 0.93
CA GLU A 16 5.75 -4.10 2.11
C GLU A 16 5.79 -4.95 3.38
N GLU A 17 4.79 -5.81 3.60
CA GLU A 17 4.76 -6.71 4.74
C GLU A 17 5.95 -7.69 4.72
N GLN A 18 6.25 -8.27 3.57
CA GLN A 18 7.40 -9.15 3.39
C GLN A 18 8.74 -8.42 3.61
N ALA A 19 8.84 -7.16 3.19
CA ALA A 19 10.04 -6.36 3.43
C ALA A 19 10.25 -6.04 4.92
N LYS A 20 9.16 -5.82 5.68
CA LYS A 20 9.19 -5.53 7.12
C LYS A 20 9.46 -6.77 7.98
N LEU A 21 8.80 -7.87 7.68
CA LEU A 21 8.75 -9.05 8.55
C LEU A 21 9.54 -10.25 8.02
N GLY A 22 10.07 -10.15 6.79
CA GLY A 22 10.64 -11.26 6.06
C GLY A 22 9.55 -12.13 5.39
N PHE A 23 9.96 -12.86 4.36
CA PHE A 23 9.05 -13.77 3.67
C PHE A 23 8.65 -14.93 4.55
N ARG A 24 7.34 -15.17 4.61
CA ARG A 24 6.74 -16.37 5.16
C ARG A 24 5.72 -16.91 4.18
N ARG A 25 5.73 -18.21 3.96
CA ARG A 25 4.73 -18.86 3.11
C ARG A 25 3.45 -19.06 3.91
N GLU A 26 2.65 -18.00 3.99
CA GLU A 26 1.41 -17.97 4.76
C GLU A 26 0.32 -17.17 4.06
N LYS A 27 -0.91 -17.34 4.50
CA LYS A 27 -2.06 -16.55 4.04
C LYS A 27 -1.99 -15.16 4.63
N ILE A 28 -2.19 -14.15 3.79
CA ILE A 28 -2.20 -12.75 4.22
C ILE A 28 -3.63 -12.22 4.24
N ARG A 29 -4.04 -11.60 5.34
CA ARG A 29 -5.35 -10.99 5.51
C ARG A 29 -5.22 -9.48 5.50
N LEU A 30 -5.90 -8.85 4.54
CA LEU A 30 -5.94 -7.41 4.39
C LEU A 30 -7.36 -6.90 4.63
N TYR A 31 -7.49 -5.80 5.37
CA TYR A 31 -8.77 -5.25 5.75
C TYR A 31 -8.99 -3.90 5.08
N TYR A 32 -10.10 -3.79 4.36
CA TYR A 32 -10.46 -2.60 3.61
C TYR A 32 -11.87 -2.12 4.01
N PRO A 33 -12.08 -0.81 4.21
CA PRO A 33 -13.41 -0.25 4.22
C PRO A 33 -14.01 -0.27 2.80
N LEU A 34 -15.34 -0.26 2.73
CA LEU A 34 -16.07 -0.23 1.46
C LEU A 34 -15.67 0.97 0.59
N SER A 35 -15.44 2.13 1.20
CA SER A 35 -15.02 3.35 0.50
C SER A 35 -13.72 3.15 -0.27
N THR A 36 -12.71 2.58 0.36
CA THR A 36 -11.42 2.29 -0.27
C THR A 36 -11.55 1.28 -1.42
N LEU A 37 -12.37 0.23 -1.26
CA LEU A 37 -12.61 -0.73 -2.34
C LEU A 37 -13.33 -0.09 -3.53
N ASN A 38 -14.37 0.71 -3.27
CA ASN A 38 -15.05 1.48 -4.31
C ASN A 38 -14.10 2.37 -5.09
N HIS A 39 -13.18 2.99 -4.36
CA HIS A 39 -12.17 3.86 -4.95
C HIS A 39 -11.20 3.06 -5.84
N LEU A 40 -10.60 1.99 -5.31
CA LEU A 40 -9.66 1.13 -6.04
C LEU A 40 -10.29 0.49 -7.30
N LEU A 41 -11.57 0.17 -7.24
CA LEU A 41 -12.30 -0.44 -8.36
C LEU A 41 -12.97 0.59 -9.30
N GLY A 42 -13.02 1.87 -8.88
CA GLY A 42 -13.73 2.91 -9.62
C GLY A 42 -15.26 2.65 -9.66
N THR A 43 -15.83 2.22 -8.53
CA THR A 43 -17.25 1.89 -8.39
C THR A 43 -17.91 2.74 -7.29
N GLN A 44 -19.22 2.60 -7.16
CA GLN A 44 -20.02 3.14 -6.05
C GLN A 44 -20.95 2.03 -5.51
N ASP A 45 -20.40 0.86 -5.36
CA ASP A 45 -21.12 -0.33 -4.92
C ASP A 45 -21.58 -0.20 -3.47
N THR A 46 -22.77 -0.76 -3.17
CA THR A 46 -23.12 -1.10 -1.79
C THR A 46 -22.27 -2.27 -1.29
N ALA A 47 -22.32 -2.55 0.00
CA ALA A 47 -21.55 -3.66 0.56
C ALA A 47 -21.93 -5.01 -0.07
N GLU A 48 -23.22 -5.25 -0.37
CA GLU A 48 -23.71 -6.46 -1.03
C GLU A 48 -23.22 -6.54 -2.51
N GLN A 49 -23.24 -5.42 -3.22
CA GLN A 49 -22.74 -5.34 -4.59
C GLN A 49 -21.23 -5.56 -4.64
N MET A 50 -20.49 -5.02 -3.68
CA MET A 50 -19.05 -5.20 -3.58
C MET A 50 -18.66 -6.68 -3.36
N GLU A 51 -19.42 -7.44 -2.57
CA GLU A 51 -19.19 -8.90 -2.45
C GLU A 51 -19.29 -9.60 -3.80
N VAL A 52 -20.31 -9.27 -4.59
CA VAL A 52 -20.51 -9.82 -5.94
C VAL A 52 -19.37 -9.39 -6.88
N THR A 53 -19.00 -8.13 -6.81
CA THR A 53 -17.89 -7.57 -7.60
C THR A 53 -16.59 -8.30 -7.31
N LEU A 54 -16.22 -8.46 -6.04
CA LEU A 54 -14.99 -9.16 -5.62
C LEU A 54 -15.01 -10.67 -5.96
N ALA A 55 -16.19 -11.31 -5.93
CA ALA A 55 -16.34 -12.70 -6.37
C ALA A 55 -16.04 -12.89 -7.87
N GLY A 56 -16.20 -11.83 -8.67
CA GLY A 56 -15.87 -11.76 -10.09
C GLY A 56 -14.39 -11.46 -10.38
N GLN A 57 -13.48 -11.79 -9.48
CA GLN A 57 -12.03 -11.59 -9.64
C GLN A 57 -11.54 -12.09 -11.02
N PRO A 58 -10.79 -11.25 -11.80
CA PRO A 58 -10.26 -11.63 -13.10
C PRO A 58 -9.25 -12.77 -13.01
N GLU A 59 -9.18 -13.56 -14.07
CA GLU A 59 -8.21 -14.66 -14.16
C GLU A 59 -6.76 -14.17 -14.05
N SER A 60 -6.44 -13.03 -14.65
CA SER A 60 -5.11 -12.40 -14.58
C SER A 60 -4.66 -12.13 -13.14
N MET A 61 -5.57 -11.65 -12.31
CA MET A 61 -5.32 -11.40 -10.89
C MET A 61 -5.24 -12.73 -10.12
N THR A 62 -6.07 -13.71 -10.47
CA THR A 62 -6.05 -15.05 -9.85
C THR A 62 -4.73 -15.78 -10.10
N ILE A 63 -4.14 -15.62 -11.29
CA ILE A 63 -2.82 -16.21 -11.62
C ILE A 63 -1.72 -15.65 -10.70
N LYS A 64 -1.78 -14.36 -10.35
CA LYS A 64 -0.75 -13.69 -9.54
C LYS A 64 -0.98 -13.82 -8.04
N LEU A 65 -2.18 -13.57 -7.60
CA LEU A 65 -2.53 -13.47 -6.17
C LEU A 65 -3.29 -14.70 -5.64
N GLY A 66 -3.58 -15.68 -6.51
CA GLY A 66 -4.48 -16.76 -6.18
C GLY A 66 -5.94 -16.31 -6.09
N LYS A 67 -6.85 -17.22 -5.83
CA LYS A 67 -8.25 -16.89 -5.61
C LYS A 67 -8.43 -16.31 -4.22
N LEU A 68 -8.79 -15.02 -4.16
CA LEU A 68 -9.05 -14.33 -2.89
C LEU A 68 -10.27 -14.95 -2.19
N ALA A 69 -10.11 -15.22 -0.89
CA ALA A 69 -11.27 -15.47 -0.04
C ALA A 69 -11.74 -14.13 0.55
N VAL A 70 -12.99 -13.81 0.34
CA VAL A 70 -13.60 -12.56 0.79
C VAL A 70 -14.54 -12.86 1.95
N SER A 71 -14.42 -12.08 3.02
CA SER A 71 -15.40 -12.05 4.11
C SER A 71 -15.69 -10.61 4.51
N ARG A 72 -16.89 -10.37 5.04
CA ARG A 72 -17.36 -9.03 5.37
C ARG A 72 -17.94 -8.98 6.79
N LYS A 73 -17.72 -7.85 7.43
CA LYS A 73 -18.45 -7.44 8.64
C LYS A 73 -18.88 -5.99 8.46
N GLU A 74 -20.18 -5.77 8.30
CA GLU A 74 -20.77 -4.45 7.99
C GLU A 74 -20.19 -3.90 6.68
N ASP A 75 -19.50 -2.76 6.72
CA ASP A 75 -18.83 -2.09 5.59
C ASP A 75 -17.31 -2.38 5.51
N ARG A 76 -16.81 -3.31 6.34
CA ARG A 76 -15.41 -3.75 6.33
C ARG A 76 -15.25 -5.11 5.69
N PHE A 77 -14.34 -5.20 4.74
CA PHE A 77 -13.99 -6.39 3.99
C PHE A 77 -12.64 -6.93 4.43
N CYS A 78 -12.56 -8.24 4.60
CA CYS A 78 -11.30 -8.95 4.73
C CYS A 78 -11.03 -9.69 3.42
N LEU A 79 -9.95 -9.33 2.74
CA LEU A 79 -9.44 -10.02 1.56
C LEU A 79 -8.30 -10.92 2.01
N CYS A 80 -8.48 -12.22 1.88
CA CYS A 80 -7.47 -13.21 2.24
C CYS A 80 -6.75 -13.67 0.98
N ILE A 81 -5.47 -13.31 0.85
CA ILE A 81 -4.57 -13.76 -0.20
C ILE A 81 -4.03 -15.13 0.23
N PRO A 82 -4.16 -16.17 -0.58
CA PRO A 82 -3.65 -17.51 -0.25
C PRO A 82 -2.11 -17.56 -0.31
N GLU A 83 -1.54 -18.66 0.17
CA GLU A 83 -0.09 -18.87 0.25
C GLU A 83 0.62 -18.75 -1.10
N GLU A 84 -0.03 -19.24 -2.16
CA GLU A 84 0.50 -19.15 -3.53
C GLU A 84 0.62 -17.72 -4.02
N GLY A 85 -0.32 -16.83 -3.65
CA GLY A 85 -0.25 -15.40 -3.98
C GLY A 85 0.87 -14.70 -3.22
N SER A 86 1.04 -14.99 -1.94
CA SER A 86 2.16 -14.49 -1.14
C SER A 86 3.51 -14.96 -1.72
N ALA A 87 3.61 -16.22 -2.13
CA ALA A 87 4.81 -16.77 -2.75
C ALA A 87 5.09 -16.12 -4.11
N TYR A 88 4.07 -15.91 -4.94
CA TYR A 88 4.21 -15.25 -6.24
C TYR A 88 4.83 -13.85 -6.10
N VAL A 89 4.31 -13.04 -5.16
CA VAL A 89 4.86 -11.69 -4.92
C VAL A 89 6.34 -11.77 -4.50
N HIS A 90 6.67 -12.69 -3.60
CA HIS A 90 8.06 -12.88 -3.19
C HIS A 90 8.98 -13.26 -4.36
N GLU A 91 8.60 -14.25 -5.15
CA GLU A 91 9.43 -14.77 -6.25
C GLU A 91 9.67 -13.74 -7.36
N HIS A 92 8.71 -12.85 -7.60
CA HIS A 92 8.78 -11.92 -8.73
C HIS A 92 9.24 -10.50 -8.34
N PHE A 93 8.98 -10.07 -7.10
CA PHE A 93 9.15 -8.67 -6.68
C PHE A 93 10.01 -8.50 -5.41
N ALA A 94 10.37 -9.58 -4.70
CA ALA A 94 11.21 -9.47 -3.50
C ALA A 94 12.56 -8.80 -3.81
N GLU A 95 13.04 -8.05 -2.82
CA GLU A 95 14.32 -7.35 -2.83
C GLU A 95 14.48 -6.32 -3.97
N LYS A 96 13.38 -5.89 -4.58
CA LYS A 96 13.37 -4.95 -5.69
C LYS A 96 12.40 -3.81 -5.44
N GLY A 97 12.74 -2.64 -5.99
CA GLY A 97 11.87 -1.49 -6.05
C GLY A 97 11.90 -0.60 -4.81
N PHE A 98 11.23 0.55 -4.97
CA PHE A 98 11.23 1.64 -4.00
C PHE A 98 10.80 1.22 -2.59
N ILE A 99 9.70 0.49 -2.45
CA ILE A 99 9.17 0.08 -1.13
C ILE A 99 10.19 -0.76 -0.36
N TYR A 100 10.83 -1.72 -1.03
CA TYR A 100 11.85 -2.54 -0.38
C TYR A 100 13.04 -1.71 0.11
N GLU A 101 13.54 -0.81 -0.74
CA GLU A 101 14.65 0.08 -0.36
C GLU A 101 14.25 1.03 0.77
N LEU A 102 13.03 1.56 0.74
CA LEU A 102 12.49 2.44 1.79
C LEU A 102 12.43 1.71 3.14
N ILE A 103 11.87 0.50 3.18
CA ILE A 103 11.77 -0.27 4.42
C ILE A 103 13.15 -0.62 4.97
N ARG A 104 14.09 -0.99 4.10
CA ARG A 104 15.47 -1.26 4.52
C ARG A 104 16.16 -0.01 5.07
N LEU A 105 15.94 1.13 4.45
CA LEU A 105 16.52 2.40 4.89
C LEU A 105 15.99 2.82 6.27
N ILE A 106 14.67 2.79 6.44
CA ILE A 106 14.01 3.15 7.72
C ILE A 106 14.41 2.18 8.85
N GLY A 107 14.64 0.92 8.53
CA GLY A 107 15.09 -0.08 9.50
C GLY A 107 16.55 0.08 9.93
N GLN A 108 17.32 0.99 9.33
CA GLN A 108 18.70 1.27 9.78
C GLN A 108 18.71 2.16 11.02
N HIS A 109 19.60 1.84 11.95
CA HIS A 109 19.88 2.74 13.05
C HIS A 109 20.48 4.04 12.50
N ASP A 110 20.04 5.17 12.99
CA ASP A 110 20.47 6.52 12.54
C ASP A 110 19.95 6.96 11.14
N CYS A 111 18.92 6.34 10.59
CA CYS A 111 18.23 6.82 9.40
C CYS A 111 17.69 8.24 9.64
N LYS A 112 18.01 9.17 8.74
CA LYS A 112 17.58 10.57 8.80
C LYS A 112 16.55 10.87 7.70
N MET A 113 15.74 11.87 7.93
CA MET A 113 14.77 12.34 6.93
C MET A 113 15.44 12.75 5.59
N GLU A 114 16.67 13.25 5.62
CA GLU A 114 17.41 13.58 4.40
C GLU A 114 17.76 12.31 3.59
N ASP A 115 18.10 11.21 4.23
CA ASP A 115 18.39 9.93 3.56
C ASP A 115 17.14 9.40 2.85
N ILE A 116 15.98 9.53 3.49
CA ILE A 116 14.68 9.18 2.91
C ILE A 116 14.39 10.06 1.70
N ARG A 117 14.56 11.38 1.82
CA ARG A 117 14.37 12.31 0.71
C ARG A 117 15.28 11.99 -0.48
N GLN A 118 16.54 11.67 -0.23
CA GLN A 118 17.49 11.26 -1.26
C GLN A 118 17.08 9.94 -1.93
N LEU A 119 16.47 9.01 -1.18
CA LEU A 119 15.91 7.80 -1.75
C LEU A 119 14.80 8.14 -2.76
N PHE A 120 13.84 8.99 -2.40
CA PHE A 120 12.79 9.42 -3.33
C PHE A 120 13.37 10.06 -4.59
N LEU A 121 14.36 10.93 -4.43
CA LEU A 121 15.02 11.64 -5.55
C LEU A 121 15.81 10.69 -6.47
N ARG A 122 16.21 9.49 -6.02
CA ARG A 122 16.79 8.47 -6.90
C ARG A 122 15.77 7.84 -7.84
N TYR A 123 14.49 7.84 -7.46
CA TYR A 123 13.41 7.26 -8.25
C TYR A 123 12.69 8.29 -9.12
N SER A 124 12.72 9.58 -8.74
CA SER A 124 12.11 10.66 -9.52
C SER A 124 12.86 11.98 -9.28
N GLU A 125 13.16 12.69 -10.35
CA GLU A 125 13.78 14.03 -10.25
C GLU A 125 12.89 15.04 -9.53
N ASN A 126 11.58 14.84 -9.60
CA ASN A 126 10.59 15.69 -8.93
C ASN A 126 9.82 14.88 -7.87
N ILE A 127 9.73 15.45 -6.68
CA ILE A 127 8.92 14.92 -5.58
C ILE A 127 8.14 16.05 -4.93
N TYR A 128 6.98 15.75 -4.38
CA TYR A 128 6.23 16.69 -3.54
C TYR A 128 6.57 16.42 -2.09
N VAL A 129 6.94 17.48 -1.37
CA VAL A 129 7.25 17.42 0.05
C VAL A 129 6.41 18.46 0.75
N GLU A 130 5.66 18.06 1.75
CA GLU A 130 4.78 18.93 2.54
C GLU A 130 5.07 18.74 4.03
N ALA A 131 5.30 19.85 4.75
CA ALA A 131 5.40 19.81 6.19
C ALA A 131 4.01 19.64 6.80
N MET A 132 3.86 18.65 7.66
CA MET A 132 2.59 18.35 8.31
C MET A 132 2.49 19.11 9.65
N ARG A 133 1.30 19.62 9.95
CA ARG A 133 1.02 20.35 11.21
C ARG A 133 0.21 19.49 12.18
N GLY A 134 0.36 18.18 12.11
CA GLY A 134 -0.33 17.22 12.97
C GLY A 134 0.55 16.72 14.11
N GLU A 135 -0.06 15.96 15.04
CA GLU A 135 0.67 15.31 16.14
C GLU A 135 1.30 13.98 15.72
N ASP A 136 0.84 13.40 14.59
CA ASP A 136 1.22 12.05 14.19
C ASP A 136 2.43 11.98 13.25
N PHE A 137 2.59 12.99 12.36
CA PHE A 137 3.65 13.00 11.35
C PHE A 137 4.20 14.42 11.14
N ASP A 138 5.49 14.51 10.79
CA ASP A 138 6.20 15.77 10.56
C ASP A 138 6.20 16.17 9.09
N VAL A 139 6.28 15.20 8.18
CA VAL A 139 6.39 15.44 6.74
C VAL A 139 5.66 14.37 5.92
N MET A 140 5.06 14.81 4.84
CA MET A 140 4.53 13.95 3.79
C MET A 140 5.37 14.09 2.53
N ILE A 141 5.71 12.97 1.89
CA ILE A 141 6.39 12.92 0.59
C ILE A 141 5.54 12.08 -0.35
N ARG A 142 5.42 12.51 -1.61
CA ARG A 142 4.79 11.72 -2.67
C ARG A 142 5.49 11.90 -4.00
N PHE A 143 5.36 10.91 -4.85
CA PHE A 143 5.77 11.01 -6.24
C PHE A 143 4.78 11.85 -7.06
N PRO A 144 5.20 12.43 -8.20
CA PRO A 144 4.28 13.04 -9.15
C PRO A 144 3.35 12.01 -9.77
N GLU A 145 2.17 12.45 -10.21
CA GLU A 145 1.12 11.57 -10.74
C GLU A 145 1.58 10.73 -11.95
N GLU A 146 2.50 11.26 -12.74
CA GLU A 146 3.07 10.59 -13.93
C GLU A 146 3.82 9.30 -13.58
N MET A 147 4.30 9.17 -12.34
CA MET A 147 4.94 7.94 -11.84
C MET A 147 3.94 6.81 -11.60
N GLY A 148 2.64 7.10 -11.56
CA GLY A 148 1.60 6.10 -11.31
C GLY A 148 1.64 5.48 -9.93
N ASP A 149 2.33 6.10 -8.97
CA ASP A 149 2.31 5.74 -7.56
C ASP A 149 1.13 6.46 -6.88
N PRO A 150 0.13 5.72 -6.38
CA PRO A 150 -1.08 6.33 -5.83
C PRO A 150 -0.94 6.71 -4.35
N TYR A 151 0.27 6.65 -3.78
CA TYR A 151 0.47 6.80 -2.34
C TYR A 151 1.05 8.14 -1.96
N CYS A 152 0.73 8.58 -0.73
CA CYS A 152 1.51 9.51 0.04
C CYS A 152 2.18 8.79 1.22
N TYR A 153 3.39 9.18 1.51
CA TYR A 153 4.28 8.60 2.51
C TYR A 153 4.47 9.62 3.62
N CYS A 154 3.96 9.32 4.81
CA CYS A 154 4.01 10.20 5.96
C CYS A 154 5.08 9.72 6.93
N PHE A 155 5.93 10.61 7.39
CA PHE A 155 7.08 10.30 8.23
C PHE A 155 7.06 11.14 9.49
N ARG A 156 7.56 10.53 10.57
CA ARG A 156 7.86 11.20 11.83
C ARG A 156 9.26 10.85 12.28
N ASP A 157 10.08 11.86 12.55
CA ASP A 157 11.42 11.71 13.07
C ASP A 157 11.41 11.70 14.60
N GLU A 158 11.68 10.55 15.20
CA GLU A 158 11.78 10.41 16.66
C GLU A 158 13.24 10.49 17.16
N GLY A 159 14.15 10.97 16.32
CA GLY A 159 15.55 11.21 16.64
C GLY A 159 16.43 9.97 16.51
N CYS A 160 16.01 8.82 17.02
CA CYS A 160 16.75 7.56 16.93
C CYS A 160 16.22 6.62 15.86
N HIS A 161 15.01 6.85 15.38
CA HIS A 161 14.37 6.12 14.28
C HIS A 161 13.30 6.97 13.61
N VAL A 162 12.90 6.58 12.42
CA VAL A 162 11.82 7.23 11.67
C VAL A 162 10.62 6.32 11.63
N ILE A 163 9.47 6.83 12.08
CA ILE A 163 8.18 6.18 11.90
C ILE A 163 7.65 6.54 10.53
N TYR A 164 7.04 5.59 9.87
CA TYR A 164 6.49 5.76 8.54
C TYR A 164 5.12 5.12 8.44
N HIS A 165 4.23 5.79 7.71
CA HIS A 165 2.96 5.27 7.29
C HIS A 165 2.66 5.67 5.85
N ARG A 166 2.01 4.76 5.10
CA ARG A 166 1.63 4.96 3.71
C ARG A 166 0.11 4.96 3.57
N PHE A 167 -0.42 6.01 2.96
CA PHE A 167 -1.84 6.15 2.66
C PHE A 167 -2.05 6.19 1.15
N LEU A 168 -3.20 5.73 0.69
CA LEU A 168 -3.68 6.15 -0.63
C LEU A 168 -3.90 7.66 -0.61
N LEU A 169 -3.45 8.37 -1.64
CA LEU A 169 -3.51 9.83 -1.70
C LEU A 169 -4.94 10.36 -1.47
N GLU A 170 -5.94 9.63 -1.90
CA GLU A 170 -7.33 10.00 -1.79
C GLU A 170 -7.89 9.79 -0.39
N ASP A 171 -7.53 8.69 0.28
CA ASP A 171 -7.86 8.47 1.70
C ASP A 171 -7.20 9.55 2.58
N TYR A 172 -5.97 9.95 2.25
CA TYR A 172 -5.26 11.05 2.91
C TYR A 172 -5.97 12.39 2.75
N ALA A 173 -6.46 12.70 1.56
CA ALA A 173 -7.20 13.93 1.30
C ALA A 173 -8.51 14.05 2.11
N ASP A 174 -9.14 12.93 2.43
CA ASP A 174 -10.34 12.91 3.27
C ASP A 174 -10.03 13.04 4.76
N LEU A 175 -8.92 12.47 5.23
CA LEU A 175 -8.43 12.65 6.60
C LEU A 175 -8.07 14.10 6.91
N MET A 176 -7.53 14.83 5.94
CA MET A 176 -7.15 16.26 6.11
C MET A 176 -8.33 17.23 6.06
N LYS A 177 -9.53 16.76 5.67
CA LYS A 177 -10.77 17.58 5.67
C LYS A 177 -11.60 17.41 6.94
N ALA A 178 -11.30 16.41 7.77
CA ALA A 178 -12.00 16.10 9.01
C ALA A 178 -11.41 16.82 10.21
#